data_a92767166bb71cb7b07e8cfec982ff47
#
_entry.id   a92767166bb71cb7b07e8cfec982ff47
#
_cell.length_a   1.000
_cell.length_b   1.000
_cell.length_c   1.000
_cell.angle_alpha   90.00
_cell.angle_beta   90.00
_cell.angle_gamma   90.00
#
_symmetry.space_group_name_H-M   'P 1'
#
loop_
_entity.id
_entity.type
_entity.pdbx_description
1 polymer ?
#
loop_
_entity_poly.entity_id
_entity_poly.type
_entity_poly.pdbx_seq_one_letter_code
_entity_poly.pdbx_strand_id
1 'polypeptide(L)'
;LHNLLAEKDLYITHCKVQEDAGVRRKVVTFVDKLVVLPSHNRVKIMFECPNHSGSISSILSMISDYGVNLTEIHSRPFWKDNSWNYKFFAELDANIDTKEIRALLYQLSQETEYLKILGSYACEGDF
;
A
#
# COMPACT_ATOMS: atom_id res chain seq x y z
N LEU A 1 11.42 -3.82 -6.09
CA LEU A 1 10.78 -4.42 -4.92
C LEU A 1 9.25 -4.46 -5.01
N HIS A 2 8.61 -3.32 -5.29
CA HIS A 2 7.15 -3.24 -5.34
C HIS A 2 6.57 -4.20 -6.39
N ASN A 3 7.17 -4.28 -7.57
CA ASN A 3 6.73 -5.21 -8.60
C ASN A 3 6.89 -6.67 -8.16
N LEU A 4 7.98 -6.98 -7.48
CA LEU A 4 8.21 -8.32 -6.95
C LEU A 4 7.13 -8.72 -5.94
N LEU A 5 6.77 -7.82 -5.04
CA LEU A 5 5.71 -8.06 -4.06
C LEU A 5 4.35 -8.25 -4.73
N ALA A 6 4.07 -7.48 -5.80
CA ALA A 6 2.80 -7.56 -6.51
C ALA A 6 2.68 -8.84 -7.35
N GLU A 7 3.77 -9.31 -7.96
CA GLU A 7 3.77 -10.48 -8.84
C GLU A 7 3.85 -11.80 -8.09
N LYS A 8 4.45 -11.80 -6.91
CA LYS A 8 4.64 -13.00 -6.08
C LYS A 8 3.85 -12.84 -4.79
N ASP A 9 3.47 -13.96 -4.19
CA ASP A 9 2.74 -13.95 -2.92
C ASP A 9 3.70 -13.71 -1.76
N LEU A 10 4.29 -12.50 -1.74
CA LEU A 10 5.19 -12.04 -0.69
C LEU A 10 4.56 -10.86 0.03
N TYR A 11 4.74 -10.80 1.33
CA TYR A 11 4.15 -9.77 2.19
C TYR A 11 5.21 -9.16 3.08
N ILE A 12 5.17 -7.84 3.21
CA ILE A 12 6.06 -7.12 4.14
C ILE A 12 5.60 -7.40 5.56
N THR A 13 6.53 -7.80 6.43
CA THR A 13 6.24 -8.09 7.84
C THR A 13 7.04 -7.22 8.81
N HIS A 14 8.07 -6.54 8.32
CA HIS A 14 8.89 -5.66 9.15
C HIS A 14 9.46 -4.54 8.30
N CYS A 15 9.52 -3.33 8.86
CA CYS A 15 10.07 -2.16 8.20
C CYS A 15 10.95 -1.41 9.21
N LYS A 16 12.15 -1.03 8.78
CA LYS A 16 13.08 -0.23 9.58
C LYS A 16 13.68 0.87 8.72
N VAL A 17 13.71 2.08 9.26
CA VAL A 17 14.40 3.20 8.62
C VAL A 17 15.83 3.22 9.13
N GLN A 18 16.79 3.19 8.21
CA GLN A 18 18.21 3.28 8.51
C GLN A 18 18.78 4.55 7.90
N GLU A 19 19.71 5.17 8.61
CA GLU A 19 20.45 6.33 8.13
C GLU A 19 21.93 5.99 8.11
N ASP A 20 22.55 6.18 6.94
CA ASP A 20 23.97 5.95 6.74
C ASP A 20 24.53 7.03 5.85
N ALA A 21 25.55 7.74 6.32
CA ALA A 21 26.21 8.85 5.60
C ALA A 21 25.22 9.91 5.09
N GLY A 22 24.16 10.21 5.87
CA GLY A 22 23.15 11.19 5.52
C GLY A 22 22.07 10.68 4.56
N VAL A 23 22.12 9.41 4.19
CA VAL A 23 21.12 8.79 3.32
C VAL A 23 20.16 7.95 4.16
N ARG A 24 18.86 8.22 4.03
CA ARG A 24 17.82 7.42 4.67
C ARG A 24 17.33 6.34 3.74
N ARG A 25 17.15 5.13 4.25
CA ARG A 25 16.56 4.01 3.50
C ARG A 25 15.61 3.23 4.36
N LYS A 26 14.60 2.67 3.70
CA LYS A 26 13.74 1.68 4.32
C LYS A 26 14.28 0.30 4.02
N VAL A 27 14.49 -0.47 5.09
CA VAL A 27 14.85 -1.88 4.99
C VAL A 27 13.61 -2.67 5.37
N VAL A 28 13.17 -3.57 4.49
CA VAL A 28 11.96 -4.35 4.70
C VAL A 28 12.28 -5.84 4.72
N THR A 29 11.56 -6.55 5.57
CA THR A 29 11.57 -8.02 5.60
C THR A 29 10.24 -8.50 5.06
N PHE A 30 10.24 -9.55 4.26
CA PHE A 30 9.02 -10.09 3.70
C PHE A 30 8.97 -11.61 3.84
N VAL A 31 7.74 -12.12 3.90
CA VAL A 31 7.42 -13.53 4.11
C VAL A 31 6.33 -13.95 3.12
N ASP A 32 6.07 -15.24 3.02
CA ASP A 32 5.11 -15.79 2.09
C ASP A 32 3.66 -15.80 2.60
N LYS A 33 3.41 -15.29 3.79
CA LYS A 33 2.08 -15.19 4.38
C LYS A 33 1.84 -13.81 4.95
N LEU A 34 0.61 -13.32 4.83
CA LEU A 34 0.21 -12.09 5.50
C LEU A 34 0.12 -12.34 7.01
N VAL A 35 0.94 -11.61 7.77
CA VAL A 35 0.93 -11.67 9.23
C VAL A 35 0.41 -10.34 9.75
N VAL A 36 -0.61 -10.38 10.61
CA VAL A 36 -1.20 -9.19 11.23
C VAL A 36 -1.08 -9.31 12.74
N LEU A 37 -0.41 -8.34 13.36
CA LEU A 37 -0.23 -8.28 14.81
C LEU A 37 -0.88 -7.00 15.36
N PRO A 38 -1.33 -6.99 16.62
CA PRO A 38 -1.92 -5.78 17.21
C PRO A 38 -0.98 -4.58 17.26
N SER A 39 0.34 -4.83 17.29
CA SER A 39 1.36 -3.77 17.29
C SER A 39 1.62 -3.17 15.91
N HIS A 40 1.07 -3.74 14.86
CA HIS A 40 1.27 -3.21 13.51
C HIS A 40 0.52 -1.89 13.34
N ASN A 41 1.20 -0.92 12.74
CA ASN A 41 0.63 0.42 12.52
C ASN A 41 0.78 0.89 11.07
N ARG A 42 1.16 0.00 10.18
CA ARG A 42 1.28 0.30 8.74
C ARG A 42 0.67 -0.82 7.92
N VAL A 43 -0.03 -0.43 6.87
CA VAL A 43 -0.55 -1.34 5.85
C VAL A 43 -0.04 -0.88 4.50
N LYS A 44 0.58 -1.79 3.75
CA LYS A 44 1.01 -1.53 2.38
C LYS A 44 0.03 -2.20 1.43
N ILE A 45 -0.49 -1.43 0.48
CA ILE A 45 -1.43 -1.95 -0.52
C ILE A 45 -0.96 -1.60 -1.93
N MET A 46 -1.41 -2.38 -2.89
CA MET A 46 -1.28 -2.07 -4.31
C MET A 46 -2.66 -2.12 -4.93
N PHE A 47 -2.96 -1.14 -5.79
CA PHE A 47 -4.21 -1.15 -6.55
C PHE A 47 -3.97 -0.63 -7.97
N GLU A 48 -4.85 -1.05 -8.88
CA GLU A 48 -4.77 -0.69 -10.29
C GLU A 48 -5.93 0.24 -10.65
N CYS A 49 -5.60 1.33 -11.34
CA CYS A 49 -6.58 2.30 -11.80
C CYS A 49 -6.41 2.55 -13.30
N PRO A 50 -7.51 2.74 -14.05
CA PRO A 50 -7.42 3.22 -15.41
C PRO A 50 -6.76 4.60 -15.48
N ASN A 51 -6.06 4.87 -16.57
CA ASN A 51 -5.45 6.17 -16.79
C ASN A 51 -6.50 7.16 -17.37
N HIS A 52 -7.39 7.64 -16.51
CA HIS A 52 -8.32 8.70 -16.91
C HIS A 52 -8.48 9.71 -15.77
N SER A 53 -8.97 10.86 -16.13
CA SER A 53 -9.16 11.99 -15.22
C SER A 53 -10.05 11.61 -14.03
N GLY A 54 -9.60 11.91 -12.83
CA GLY A 54 -10.35 11.72 -11.61
C GLY A 54 -10.23 10.34 -10.95
N SER A 55 -9.60 9.36 -11.61
CA SER A 55 -9.48 8.01 -11.05
C SER A 55 -8.77 7.99 -9.70
N ILE A 56 -7.56 8.56 -9.64
CA ILE A 56 -6.77 8.55 -8.40
C ILE A 56 -7.35 9.50 -7.35
N SER A 57 -7.91 10.64 -7.76
CA SER A 57 -8.45 11.59 -6.78
C SER A 57 -9.66 11.02 -6.04
N SER A 58 -10.50 10.23 -6.69
CA SER A 58 -11.60 9.53 -6.02
C SER A 58 -11.11 8.56 -4.95
N ILE A 59 -10.04 7.82 -5.26
CA ILE A 59 -9.45 6.86 -4.34
C ILE A 59 -8.82 7.58 -3.14
N LEU A 60 -8.08 8.67 -3.39
CA LEU A 60 -7.45 9.45 -2.31
C LEU A 60 -8.50 10.11 -1.41
N SER A 61 -9.60 10.61 -1.98
CA SER A 61 -10.72 11.16 -1.22
C SER A 61 -11.35 10.11 -0.32
N MET A 62 -11.54 8.90 -0.83
CA MET A 62 -12.08 7.79 -0.05
C MET A 62 -11.20 7.46 1.15
N ILE A 63 -9.89 7.37 0.96
CA ILE A 63 -8.95 7.11 2.05
C ILE A 63 -9.03 8.23 3.10
N SER A 64 -9.07 9.47 2.65
CA SER A 64 -9.19 10.64 3.52
C SER A 64 -10.51 10.65 4.31
N ASP A 65 -11.62 10.26 3.67
CA ASP A 65 -12.94 10.23 4.31
C ASP A 65 -13.01 9.24 5.47
N TYR A 66 -12.19 8.19 5.42
CA TYR A 66 -12.06 7.24 6.53
C TYR A 66 -11.12 7.74 7.64
N GLY A 67 -10.53 8.93 7.48
CA GLY A 67 -9.61 9.50 8.46
C GLY A 67 -8.24 8.84 8.50
N VAL A 68 -7.84 8.17 7.43
CA VAL A 68 -6.59 7.42 7.35
C VAL A 68 -5.53 8.25 6.65
N ASN A 69 -4.35 8.37 7.29
CA ASN A 69 -3.21 9.04 6.69
C ASN A 69 -2.49 8.14 5.70
N LEU A 70 -2.16 8.73 4.56
CA LEU A 70 -1.29 8.13 3.57
C LEU A 70 0.15 8.56 3.90
N THR A 71 1.01 7.62 4.23
CA THR A 71 2.41 7.93 4.57
C THR A 71 3.33 7.87 3.37
N GLU A 72 2.92 7.14 2.33
CA GLU A 72 3.72 6.96 1.12
C GLU A 72 2.80 6.58 -0.03
N ILE A 73 3.09 7.08 -1.22
CA ILE A 73 2.42 6.66 -2.44
C ILE A 73 3.39 6.71 -3.62
N HIS A 74 3.40 5.64 -4.42
CA HIS A 74 4.15 5.54 -5.66
C HIS A 74 3.25 5.06 -6.78
N SER A 75 3.55 5.46 -8.00
CA SER A 75 2.81 5.01 -9.17
C SER A 75 3.75 4.41 -10.20
N ARG A 76 3.24 3.40 -10.93
CA ARG A 76 3.93 2.75 -12.04
C ARG A 76 2.96 2.60 -13.19
N PRO A 77 3.27 3.15 -14.38
CA PRO A 77 2.45 2.90 -15.56
C PRO A 77 2.63 1.47 -16.06
N PHE A 78 1.57 0.90 -16.60
CA PHE A 78 1.65 -0.40 -17.28
C PHE A 78 0.63 -0.46 -18.40
N TRP A 79 0.92 -1.27 -19.43
CA TRP A 79 0.09 -1.43 -20.59
C TRP A 79 -0.80 -2.65 -20.41
N LYS A 80 -2.11 -2.46 -20.55
CA LYS A 80 -3.10 -3.54 -20.43
C LYS A 80 -4.32 -3.20 -21.27
N ASP A 81 -4.84 -4.20 -22.00
CA ASP A 81 -6.06 -4.05 -22.80
C ASP A 81 -5.99 -2.87 -23.77
N ASN A 82 -4.84 -2.74 -24.44
CA ASN A 82 -4.55 -1.67 -25.42
C ASN A 82 -4.62 -0.26 -24.84
N SER A 83 -4.38 -0.10 -23.55
CA SER A 83 -4.35 1.21 -22.90
C SER A 83 -3.34 1.27 -21.78
N TRP A 84 -2.91 2.50 -21.47
CA TRP A 84 -2.08 2.74 -20.29
C TRP A 84 -2.95 2.79 -19.05
N ASN A 85 -2.49 2.09 -18.01
CA ASN A 85 -3.09 2.06 -16.69
C ASN A 85 -2.00 2.35 -15.66
N TYR A 86 -2.39 2.53 -14.40
CA TYR A 86 -1.44 2.76 -13.32
C TYR A 86 -1.60 1.73 -12.22
N LYS A 87 -0.47 1.23 -11.71
CA LYS A 87 -0.39 0.56 -10.42
C LYS A 87 0.03 1.59 -9.39
N PHE A 88 -0.72 1.67 -8.31
CA PHE A 88 -0.39 2.52 -7.18
C PHE A 88 0.01 1.66 -5.99
N PHE A 89 1.10 2.05 -5.34
CA PHE A 89 1.60 1.40 -4.13
C PHE A 89 1.49 2.42 -3.01
N ALA A 90 0.65 2.14 -2.04
CA ALA A 90 0.34 3.08 -0.97
C ALA A 90 0.63 2.46 0.39
N GLU A 91 1.17 3.26 1.31
CA GLU A 91 1.33 2.89 2.70
C GLU A 91 0.37 3.72 3.53
N LEU A 92 -0.43 3.05 4.34
CA LEU A 92 -1.42 3.65 5.21
C LEU A 92 -0.96 3.59 6.66
N ASP A 93 -1.15 4.68 7.40
CA ASP A 93 -0.89 4.75 8.83
C ASP A 93 -2.08 4.16 9.58
N ALA A 94 -2.11 2.83 9.68
CA ALA A 94 -3.26 2.13 10.23
C ALA A 94 -2.91 0.67 10.58
N ASN A 95 -3.75 0.07 11.44
CA ASN A 95 -3.73 -1.37 11.66
C ASN A 95 -4.85 -2.00 10.84
N ILE A 96 -4.50 -3.01 10.04
CA ILE A 96 -5.43 -3.67 9.13
C ILE A 96 -6.58 -4.39 9.87
N ASP A 97 -6.37 -4.76 11.12
CA ASP A 97 -7.33 -5.53 11.90
C ASP A 97 -8.33 -4.64 12.66
N THR A 98 -8.53 -3.42 12.19
CA THR A 98 -9.58 -2.56 12.71
C THR A 98 -10.78 -2.59 11.79
N LYS A 99 -11.97 -2.37 12.35
CA LYS A 99 -13.22 -2.39 11.60
C LYS A 99 -13.23 -1.33 10.49
N GLU A 100 -12.72 -0.14 10.81
CA GLU A 100 -12.67 0.99 9.88
C GLU A 100 -11.78 0.67 8.68
N ILE A 101 -10.62 0.08 8.92
CA ILE A 101 -9.67 -0.25 7.85
C ILE A 101 -10.18 -1.40 6.99
N ARG A 102 -10.81 -2.39 7.58
CA ARG A 102 -11.44 -3.47 6.82
C ARG A 102 -12.53 -2.93 5.90
N ALA A 103 -13.35 -2.01 6.40
CA ALA A 103 -14.40 -1.37 5.60
C ALA A 103 -13.79 -0.56 4.45
N LEU A 104 -12.74 0.22 4.72
CA LEU A 104 -12.03 0.99 3.71
C LEU A 104 -11.46 0.07 2.63
N LEU A 105 -10.75 -0.98 3.00
CA LEU A 105 -10.14 -1.90 2.05
C LEU A 105 -11.18 -2.61 1.20
N TYR A 106 -12.31 -2.98 1.79
CA TYR A 106 -13.42 -3.56 1.03
C TYR A 106 -13.94 -2.57 -0.01
N GLN A 107 -14.19 -1.33 0.39
CA GLN A 107 -14.68 -0.31 -0.52
C GLN A 107 -13.67 -0.01 -1.63
N LEU A 108 -12.39 0.07 -1.30
CA LEU A 108 -11.32 0.24 -2.29
C LEU A 108 -11.32 -0.91 -3.29
N SER A 109 -11.54 -2.15 -2.84
CA SER A 109 -11.59 -3.30 -3.73
C SER A 109 -12.75 -3.23 -4.73
N GLN A 110 -13.83 -2.54 -4.37
CA GLN A 110 -14.99 -2.36 -5.27
C GLN A 110 -14.77 -1.21 -6.26
N GLU A 111 -13.96 -0.21 -5.89
CA GLU A 111 -13.75 1.00 -6.69
C GLU A 111 -12.50 0.92 -7.58
N THR A 112 -11.65 -0.08 -7.39
CA THR A 112 -10.45 -0.30 -8.19
C THR A 112 -10.60 -1.55 -9.03
N GLU A 113 -9.81 -1.67 -10.10
CA GLU A 113 -9.84 -2.86 -10.95
C GLU A 113 -9.18 -4.06 -10.26
N TYR A 114 -8.22 -3.79 -9.38
CA TYR A 114 -7.49 -4.82 -8.64
C TYR A 114 -6.92 -4.20 -7.37
N LEU A 115 -6.98 -4.93 -6.27
CA LEU A 115 -6.40 -4.53 -5.00
C LEU A 115 -5.68 -5.71 -4.37
N LYS A 116 -4.46 -5.49 -3.92
CA LYS A 116 -3.68 -6.49 -3.19
C LYS A 116 -3.07 -5.88 -1.94
N ILE A 117 -3.15 -6.59 -0.82
CA ILE A 117 -2.45 -6.22 0.41
C ILE A 117 -1.02 -6.74 0.30
N LEU A 118 -0.03 -5.86 0.44
CA LEU A 118 1.38 -6.21 0.34
C LEU A 118 2.04 -6.42 1.70
N GLY A 119 1.40 -5.99 2.77
CA GLY A 119 1.96 -6.21 4.10
C GLY A 119 1.24 -5.47 5.20
N SER A 120 1.48 -5.95 6.41
CA SER A 120 1.08 -5.34 7.67
C SER A 120 2.30 -5.36 8.57
N TYR A 121 2.70 -4.21 9.12
CA TYR A 121 3.95 -4.11 9.86
C TYR A 121 3.96 -2.89 10.77
N ALA A 122 4.92 -2.86 11.67
CA ALA A 122 5.27 -1.66 12.41
C ALA A 122 6.55 -1.11 11.79
N CYS A 123 6.56 0.18 11.44
CA CYS A 123 7.75 0.81 10.93
C CYS A 123 8.53 1.45 12.07
N GLU A 124 9.80 1.05 12.23
CA GLU A 124 10.71 1.63 13.20
C GLU A 124 11.45 2.81 12.57
N GLY A 125 11.34 3.96 13.21
CA GLY A 125 11.93 5.21 12.74
C GLY A 125 11.00 6.00 11.81
N ASP A 126 11.36 7.26 11.57
CA ASP A 126 10.64 8.17 10.67
C ASP A 126 11.42 8.34 9.37
N PHE A 127 10.69 8.31 8.27
CA PHE A 127 11.31 8.48 6.95
C PHE A 127 11.06 9.88 6.38
#